data_b033735305cc06a31703c2a70718898e
#
_entry.id   b033735305cc06a31703c2a70718898e
#
_cell.length_a   1.000
_cell.length_b   1.000
_cell.length_c   1.000
_cell.angle_alpha   90.00
_cell.angle_beta   90.00
_cell.angle_gamma   90.00
#
_symmetry.space_group_name_H-M   'P 1'
#
loop_
_entity.id
_entity.type
_entity.pdbx_description
1 polymer ?
#
loop_
_entity_poly.entity_id
_entity_poly.type
_entity_poly.pdbx_seq_one_letter_code
_entity_poly.pdbx_strand_id
1 'polypeptide(L)'
;MAKLKRAFECKNCGHIQNVWAGQCPDCGKWGTLIEKTIKNERTSSKENSLDFENEARLLKEVKLDEFERIKSSFDEFDRAIGGGLVRDSVSILTARPGAGKSTLLLQLSSSYAKDGFKVMYVSGEESESQIKARADRIIGEISKNIWILSTNSMDLAEIEIKKKDADIVILDSIQTFFLNEFDNKQGSPTQTIECANKCVDLAKNPEKKRAFIMVGHMNKSGEMAGLRTLEHLVDTVLVLDGESEDDLRLLTSTKNRFGPTGEVGLFSMQEEGLIEIINPSEYFITERDSGIEGSAISVMKEGSRLLEIEIESLVSKSFMPYPQRIGDSLRKDDLNTLISILQERAGINLFDENVIIKATGGLKIREQSVNLAIMISIASSYLKKPVDNKTVFIAEVGLTGELKKVPQIKSRLKELERLGYKKAYIGKCSIDKKEYKNLEIKEMKNIKEVISDVFSK
;
A
#
# COMPACT_ATOMS: atom_id res chain seq x y z
N MET A 1 31.50 19.52 4.57
CA MET A 1 32.92 20.07 4.55
C MET A 1 33.50 19.89 5.93
N ALA A 2 34.39 18.92 6.13
CA ALA A 2 35.04 18.68 7.40
C ALA A 2 35.96 19.87 7.76
N LYS A 3 35.73 20.50 8.92
CA LYS A 3 36.65 21.55 9.45
C LYS A 3 38.00 20.90 9.80
N LEU A 4 38.99 21.17 9.01
CA LEU A 4 40.40 20.86 9.34
C LEU A 4 40.77 21.62 10.62
N LYS A 5 41.11 20.89 11.70
CA LYS A 5 41.68 21.49 12.91
C LYS A 5 43.16 21.67 12.69
N ARG A 6 43.67 22.89 12.85
CA ARG A 6 45.11 23.20 12.83
C ARG A 6 45.67 22.91 14.21
N ALA A 7 46.79 22.23 14.27
CA ALA A 7 47.55 22.04 15.49
C ALA A 7 49.02 22.39 15.22
N PHE A 8 49.77 22.68 16.28
CA PHE A 8 51.18 23.07 16.21
C PHE A 8 52.01 22.06 17.01
N GLU A 9 53.01 21.45 16.35
CA GLU A 9 53.92 20.46 16.96
C GLU A 9 55.32 21.08 17.15
N CYS A 10 55.90 20.89 18.33
CA CYS A 10 57.24 21.33 18.60
C CYS A 10 58.28 20.37 18.00
N LYS A 11 59.14 20.84 17.09
CA LYS A 11 60.22 20.04 16.49
C LYS A 11 61.25 19.51 17.49
N ASN A 12 61.31 20.09 18.69
CA ASN A 12 62.33 19.70 19.67
C ASN A 12 61.82 18.65 20.67
N CYS A 13 60.60 18.71 21.13
CA CYS A 13 60.07 17.80 22.15
C CYS A 13 58.79 17.07 21.76
N GLY A 14 58.23 17.34 20.57
CA GLY A 14 57.00 16.68 20.09
C GLY A 14 55.70 17.19 20.73
N HIS A 15 55.76 18.20 21.60
CA HIS A 15 54.57 18.76 22.22
C HIS A 15 53.58 19.32 21.17
N ILE A 16 52.29 18.98 21.29
CA ILE A 16 51.22 19.38 20.34
C ILE A 16 50.24 20.30 21.06
N GLN A 17 49.93 21.45 20.46
CA GLN A 17 48.95 22.40 20.97
C GLN A 17 48.09 22.97 19.84
N ASN A 18 46.86 23.46 20.19
CA ASN A 18 45.89 23.94 19.22
C ASN A 18 46.05 25.41 18.81
N VAL A 19 46.94 26.14 19.48
CA VAL A 19 47.18 27.57 19.25
C VAL A 19 48.66 27.80 19.04
N TRP A 20 49.03 28.60 18.05
CA TRP A 20 50.43 28.94 17.83
C TRP A 20 51.01 29.80 18.98
N ALA A 21 52.16 29.50 19.44
CA ALA A 21 52.90 30.30 20.41
C ALA A 21 54.37 30.45 19.96
N GLY A 22 55.00 31.57 20.24
CA GLY A 22 56.39 31.83 19.90
C GLY A 22 57.39 30.91 20.64
N GLN A 23 57.01 30.46 21.86
CA GLN A 23 57.79 29.59 22.73
C GLN A 23 57.01 28.30 23.03
N CYS A 24 57.65 27.14 22.97
CA CYS A 24 57.06 25.87 23.38
C CYS A 24 56.84 25.85 24.90
N PRO A 25 55.60 25.61 25.38
CA PRO A 25 55.32 25.61 26.83
C PRO A 25 55.96 24.42 27.55
N ASP A 26 56.29 23.36 26.86
CA ASP A 26 56.86 22.14 27.45
C ASP A 26 58.40 22.18 27.55
N CYS A 27 59.09 22.53 26.46
CA CYS A 27 60.56 22.55 26.47
C CYS A 27 61.22 23.95 26.53
N GLY A 28 60.41 25.02 26.54
CA GLY A 28 60.87 26.42 26.67
C GLY A 28 61.65 26.97 25.45
N LYS A 29 61.79 26.23 24.36
CA LYS A 29 62.51 26.71 23.18
C LYS A 29 61.68 27.60 22.30
N TRP A 30 62.28 28.66 21.77
CA TRP A 30 61.63 29.61 20.88
C TRP A 30 61.68 29.17 19.44
N GLY A 31 60.56 29.46 18.66
CA GLY A 31 60.51 29.25 17.23
C GLY A 31 60.48 27.77 16.79
N THR A 32 60.11 26.87 17.69
CA THR A 32 60.12 25.41 17.43
C THR A 32 58.78 24.82 17.08
N LEU A 33 57.66 25.59 17.17
CA LEU A 33 56.29 25.17 16.84
C LEU A 33 56.02 25.35 15.35
N ILE A 34 55.71 24.25 14.68
CA ILE A 34 55.34 24.21 13.26
C ILE A 34 53.88 23.79 13.11
N GLU A 35 53.16 24.38 12.14
CA GLU A 35 51.79 24.00 11.83
C GLU A 35 51.77 22.58 11.28
N LYS A 36 50.96 21.73 11.91
CA LYS A 36 50.71 20.36 11.48
C LYS A 36 49.23 20.20 11.31
N THR A 37 48.83 19.87 10.11
CA THR A 37 47.41 19.53 9.83
C THR A 37 47.12 18.14 10.38
N ILE A 38 46.43 18.04 11.50
CA ILE A 38 45.97 16.76 12.02
C ILE A 38 44.69 16.42 11.29
N LYS A 39 44.76 15.45 10.39
CA LYS A 39 43.57 14.70 10.01
C LYS A 39 43.11 13.98 11.27
N ASN A 40 41.89 14.23 11.73
CA ASN A 40 41.29 13.41 12.76
C ASN A 40 41.25 11.97 12.22
N GLU A 41 42.18 11.16 12.56
CA GLU A 41 42.07 9.72 12.60
C GLU A 41 41.12 9.37 13.74
N ARG A 42 39.79 9.64 13.53
CA ARG A 42 38.77 8.85 14.20
C ARG A 42 38.84 7.50 13.55
N THR A 43 39.52 6.60 14.24
CA THR A 43 39.45 5.13 14.11
C THR A 43 38.43 4.65 13.05
N SER A 44 38.86 4.70 11.81
CA SER A 44 38.40 3.79 10.79
C SER A 44 39.51 2.81 10.50
N SER A 45 39.76 1.92 11.44
CA SER A 45 40.39 0.64 11.16
C SER A 45 39.34 -0.23 10.45
N LYS A 46 38.94 0.19 9.27
CA LYS A 46 38.59 -0.66 8.16
C LYS A 46 39.46 -0.12 7.02
N GLU A 47 40.63 -0.68 6.86
CA GLU A 47 41.16 -0.86 5.53
C GLU A 47 39.98 -1.35 4.70
N ASN A 48 39.55 -0.52 3.74
CA ASN A 48 38.80 -1.02 2.62
C ASN A 48 39.73 -2.04 1.95
N SER A 49 39.66 -3.28 2.37
CA SER A 49 39.87 -4.40 1.48
C SER A 49 38.81 -4.18 0.42
N LEU A 50 39.19 -3.57 -0.69
CA LEU A 50 38.45 -3.69 -1.92
C LEU A 50 38.40 -5.20 -2.16
N ASP A 51 37.26 -5.82 -1.80
CA ASP A 51 36.99 -7.20 -2.16
C ASP A 51 36.97 -7.23 -3.68
N PHE A 52 38.08 -7.67 -4.28
CA PHE A 52 38.24 -7.87 -5.71
C PHE A 52 37.37 -9.03 -6.25
N GLU A 53 36.41 -9.51 -5.49
CA GLU A 53 35.51 -10.58 -5.93
C GLU A 53 34.36 -10.11 -6.84
N ASN A 54 34.13 -8.80 -7.00
CA ASN A 54 33.11 -8.26 -7.88
C ASN A 54 33.71 -7.75 -9.21
N GLU A 55 34.08 -8.66 -10.09
CA GLU A 55 34.42 -8.32 -11.47
C GLU A 55 33.13 -8.07 -12.30
N ALA A 56 33.21 -7.09 -13.19
CA ALA A 56 32.13 -6.84 -14.14
C ALA A 56 31.94 -8.07 -15.06
N ARG A 57 30.72 -8.61 -15.12
CA ARG A 57 30.36 -9.76 -15.92
C ARG A 57 29.51 -9.34 -17.12
N LEU A 58 29.62 -10.04 -18.23
CA LEU A 58 28.69 -9.85 -19.35
C LEU A 58 27.27 -10.22 -18.92
N LEU A 59 26.31 -9.35 -19.19
CA LEU A 59 24.91 -9.56 -18.78
C LEU A 59 24.35 -10.92 -19.25
N LYS A 60 24.73 -11.40 -20.45
CA LYS A 60 24.34 -12.70 -20.98
C LYS A 60 24.91 -13.91 -20.21
N GLU A 61 25.97 -13.71 -19.40
CA GLU A 61 26.65 -14.74 -18.62
C GLU A 61 26.14 -14.78 -17.18
N VAL A 62 25.36 -13.76 -16.76
CA VAL A 62 24.71 -13.75 -15.46
C VAL A 62 23.61 -14.80 -15.50
N LYS A 63 23.79 -15.87 -14.74
CA LYS A 63 22.70 -16.83 -14.52
C LYS A 63 21.60 -16.10 -13.73
N LEU A 64 20.39 -16.15 -14.25
CA LEU A 64 19.22 -15.81 -13.46
C LEU A 64 19.08 -16.90 -12.39
N ASP A 65 19.56 -16.63 -11.20
CA ASP A 65 19.01 -17.31 -10.05
C ASP A 65 17.55 -16.87 -10.02
N GLU A 66 16.61 -17.79 -10.27
CA GLU A 66 15.19 -17.49 -10.13
C GLU A 66 15.02 -16.84 -8.76
N PHE A 67 14.41 -15.64 -8.73
CA PHE A 67 14.15 -14.96 -7.45
C PHE A 67 13.36 -15.93 -6.59
N GLU A 68 14.04 -16.55 -5.63
CA GLU A 68 13.41 -17.50 -4.73
C GLU A 68 12.39 -16.76 -3.89
N ARG A 69 11.11 -16.92 -4.24
CA ARG A 69 10.00 -16.28 -3.57
C ARG A 69 9.53 -17.13 -2.42
N ILE A 70 9.46 -16.53 -1.26
CA ILE A 70 8.87 -17.09 -0.06
C ILE A 70 7.39 -16.78 -0.11
N LYS A 71 6.56 -17.78 -0.33
CA LYS A 71 5.11 -17.63 -0.28
C LYS A 71 4.63 -17.61 1.15
N SER A 72 3.59 -16.84 1.39
CA SER A 72 2.83 -16.89 2.63
C SER A 72 1.61 -17.80 2.47
N SER A 73 0.89 -18.07 3.55
CA SER A 73 -0.43 -18.68 3.48
C SER A 73 -1.55 -17.69 3.10
N PHE A 74 -1.16 -16.46 2.72
CA PHE A 74 -2.06 -15.38 2.33
C PHE A 74 -1.89 -15.09 0.84
N ASP A 75 -2.79 -15.62 0.01
CA ASP A 75 -2.74 -15.43 -1.45
C ASP A 75 -2.92 -13.98 -1.86
N GLU A 76 -3.73 -13.22 -1.11
CA GLU A 76 -3.96 -11.80 -1.37
C GLU A 76 -2.75 -10.93 -0.97
N PHE A 77 -1.99 -11.33 0.06
CA PHE A 77 -0.71 -10.68 0.36
C PHE A 77 0.32 -10.98 -0.73
N ASP A 78 0.47 -12.25 -1.07
CA ASP A 78 1.43 -12.69 -2.10
C ASP A 78 1.11 -12.03 -3.44
N ARG A 79 -0.16 -11.91 -3.80
CA ARG A 79 -0.62 -11.16 -4.98
C ARG A 79 -0.13 -9.71 -4.93
N ALA A 80 -0.38 -8.99 -3.83
CA ALA A 80 -0.02 -7.58 -3.70
C ALA A 80 1.50 -7.34 -3.86
N ILE A 81 2.34 -8.28 -3.45
CA ILE A 81 3.81 -8.19 -3.59
C ILE A 81 4.34 -8.84 -4.88
N GLY A 82 3.45 -9.34 -5.75
CA GLY A 82 3.82 -9.93 -7.05
C GLY A 82 4.27 -11.38 -6.99
N GLY A 83 3.70 -12.18 -6.05
CA GLY A 83 3.83 -13.65 -5.99
C GLY A 83 4.69 -14.20 -4.85
N GLY A 84 4.90 -13.42 -3.79
CA GLY A 84 5.63 -13.83 -2.59
C GLY A 84 6.83 -12.93 -2.27
N LEU A 85 7.31 -12.99 -1.03
CA LEU A 85 8.42 -12.20 -0.52
C LEU A 85 9.74 -12.69 -1.14
N VAL A 86 10.54 -11.77 -1.68
CA VAL A 86 11.83 -12.11 -2.29
C VAL A 86 12.91 -12.13 -1.22
N ARG A 87 13.77 -13.17 -1.21
CA ARG A 87 14.99 -13.16 -0.41
C ARG A 87 15.88 -12.00 -0.86
N ASP A 88 16.67 -11.44 0.05
CA ASP A 88 17.48 -10.25 -0.18
C ASP A 88 16.70 -8.95 -0.49
N SER A 89 15.40 -8.93 -0.21
CA SER A 89 14.56 -7.75 -0.41
C SER A 89 14.30 -6.95 0.87
N VAL A 90 14.09 -5.67 0.69
CA VAL A 90 13.61 -4.77 1.75
C VAL A 90 12.29 -4.16 1.30
N SER A 91 11.24 -4.46 2.04
CA SER A 91 9.90 -3.93 1.84
C SER A 91 9.54 -2.95 2.96
N ILE A 92 8.75 -1.93 2.66
CA ILE A 92 8.14 -1.06 3.66
C ILE A 92 6.63 -1.17 3.58
N LEU A 93 5.99 -1.44 4.72
CA LEU A 93 4.54 -1.45 4.88
C LEU A 93 4.11 -0.17 5.59
N THR A 94 3.25 0.60 4.95
CA THR A 94 2.69 1.83 5.50
C THR A 94 1.19 1.75 5.61
N ALA A 95 0.61 2.43 6.59
CA ALA A 95 -0.84 2.54 6.74
C ALA A 95 -1.18 3.66 7.71
N ARG A 96 -2.45 4.08 7.70
CA ARG A 96 -3.01 4.92 8.77
C ARG A 96 -3.01 4.17 10.11
N PRO A 97 -2.97 4.88 11.24
CA PRO A 97 -3.18 4.26 12.55
C PRO A 97 -4.49 3.46 12.58
N GLY A 98 -4.47 2.27 13.19
CA GLY A 98 -5.65 1.40 13.28
C GLY A 98 -5.99 0.57 12.03
N ALA A 99 -5.27 0.71 10.92
CA ALA A 99 -5.54 -0.07 9.70
C ALA A 99 -5.20 -1.57 9.80
N GLY A 100 -4.45 -2.01 10.84
CA GLY A 100 -4.14 -3.42 11.04
C GLY A 100 -2.73 -3.86 10.67
N LYS A 101 -1.75 -2.93 10.52
CA LYS A 101 -0.35 -3.27 10.18
C LYS A 101 0.23 -4.37 11.03
N SER A 102 0.27 -4.16 12.36
CA SER A 102 0.89 -5.12 13.29
C SER A 102 0.12 -6.45 13.34
N THR A 103 -1.20 -6.43 13.10
CA THR A 103 -2.02 -7.64 12.94
C THR A 103 -1.58 -8.45 11.73
N LEU A 104 -1.52 -7.82 10.55
CA LEU A 104 -1.05 -8.46 9.32
C LEU A 104 0.36 -9.04 9.49
N LEU A 105 1.28 -8.27 10.07
CA LEU A 105 2.67 -8.69 10.24
C LEU A 105 2.82 -9.88 11.19
N LEU A 106 2.02 -9.94 12.27
CA LEU A 106 2.01 -11.10 13.16
C LEU A 106 1.43 -12.34 12.48
N GLN A 107 0.35 -12.20 11.70
CA GLN A 107 -0.22 -13.30 10.92
C GLN A 107 0.77 -13.82 9.86
N LEU A 108 1.46 -12.92 9.13
CA LEU A 108 2.52 -13.28 8.20
C LEU A 108 3.70 -13.96 8.90
N SER A 109 4.11 -13.46 10.09
CA SER A 109 5.14 -14.10 10.90
C SER A 109 4.79 -15.55 11.22
N SER A 110 3.52 -15.78 11.60
CA SER A 110 3.03 -17.13 11.89
C SER A 110 3.04 -18.01 10.64
N SER A 111 2.59 -17.51 9.52
CA SER A 111 2.59 -18.20 8.24
C SER A 111 3.99 -18.68 7.87
N TYR A 112 4.93 -17.75 7.75
CA TYR A 112 6.32 -18.07 7.39
C TYR A 112 7.00 -19.01 8.39
N ALA A 113 6.73 -18.83 9.69
CA ALA A 113 7.32 -19.69 10.71
C ALA A 113 6.78 -21.11 10.71
N LYS A 114 5.53 -21.35 10.29
CA LYS A 114 4.94 -22.67 10.07
C LYS A 114 5.60 -23.38 8.89
N ASP A 115 6.02 -22.64 7.86
CA ASP A 115 6.74 -23.15 6.71
C ASP A 115 8.25 -23.37 6.98
N GLY A 116 8.67 -23.18 8.24
CA GLY A 116 10.02 -23.49 8.71
C GLY A 116 10.99 -22.31 8.68
N PHE A 117 10.59 -21.13 8.21
CA PHE A 117 11.44 -19.93 8.23
C PHE A 117 11.63 -19.39 9.64
N LYS A 118 12.81 -18.91 9.93
CA LYS A 118 13.14 -18.22 11.17
C LYS A 118 12.73 -16.74 11.07
N VAL A 119 11.72 -16.34 11.82
CA VAL A 119 11.17 -14.99 11.81
C VAL A 119 11.59 -14.23 13.06
N MET A 120 12.18 -13.04 12.89
CA MET A 120 12.52 -12.12 13.97
C MET A 120 11.62 -10.88 13.89
N TYR A 121 10.77 -10.69 14.90
CA TYR A 121 9.95 -9.49 15.05
C TYR A 121 10.64 -8.54 16.04
N VAL A 122 11.09 -7.39 15.56
CA VAL A 122 11.74 -6.36 16.37
C VAL A 122 10.82 -5.17 16.50
N SER A 123 10.44 -4.84 17.73
CA SER A 123 9.54 -3.72 18.02
C SER A 123 10.29 -2.61 18.75
N GLY A 124 10.19 -1.41 18.24
CA GLY A 124 10.62 -0.19 18.93
C GLY A 124 9.50 0.56 19.64
N GLU A 125 8.25 0.06 19.59
CA GLU A 125 7.07 0.75 20.12
C GLU A 125 6.36 -0.04 21.23
N GLU A 126 6.26 -1.36 21.06
CA GLU A 126 5.50 -2.22 21.94
C GLU A 126 6.41 -3.16 22.73
N SER A 127 6.02 -3.49 23.96
CA SER A 127 6.69 -4.49 24.77
C SER A 127 6.40 -5.90 24.26
N GLU A 128 7.27 -6.84 24.59
CA GLU A 128 7.12 -8.26 24.24
C GLU A 128 5.79 -8.83 24.75
N SER A 129 5.32 -8.41 25.96
CA SER A 129 4.06 -8.85 26.54
C SER A 129 2.84 -8.34 25.76
N GLN A 130 2.88 -7.11 25.24
CA GLN A 130 1.79 -6.55 24.42
C GLN A 130 1.69 -7.28 23.07
N ILE A 131 2.84 -7.52 22.42
CA ILE A 131 2.90 -8.28 21.16
C ILE A 131 2.42 -9.73 21.41
N LYS A 132 2.85 -10.37 22.50
CA LYS A 132 2.44 -11.73 22.85
C LYS A 132 0.94 -11.83 23.07
N ALA A 133 0.34 -10.91 23.83
CA ALA A 133 -1.10 -10.87 24.08
C ALA A 133 -1.91 -10.71 22.76
N ARG A 134 -1.41 -9.90 21.83
CA ARG A 134 -2.00 -9.76 20.51
C ARG A 134 -1.85 -11.05 19.69
N ALA A 135 -0.66 -11.65 19.71
CA ALA A 135 -0.39 -12.90 18.99
C ALA A 135 -1.29 -14.03 19.48
N ASP A 136 -1.50 -14.18 20.80
CA ASP A 136 -2.37 -15.19 21.38
C ASP A 136 -3.83 -15.07 20.92
N ARG A 137 -4.29 -13.84 20.66
CA ARG A 137 -5.64 -13.59 20.16
C ARG A 137 -5.83 -13.95 18.69
N ILE A 138 -4.82 -13.68 17.83
CA ILE A 138 -4.98 -13.73 16.36
C ILE A 138 -4.27 -14.90 15.67
N ILE A 139 -3.30 -15.56 16.31
CA ILE A 139 -2.49 -16.61 15.66
C ILE A 139 -2.92 -18.01 16.13
N GLY A 140 -3.47 -18.15 17.34
CA GLY A 140 -3.71 -19.44 17.95
C GLY A 140 -2.41 -20.11 18.40
N GLU A 141 -1.92 -21.11 17.69
CA GLU A 141 -0.65 -21.79 18.02
C GLU A 141 0.55 -21.00 17.49
N ILE A 142 1.43 -20.56 18.38
CA ILE A 142 2.64 -19.81 18.05
C ILE A 142 3.80 -20.76 17.79
N SER A 143 4.38 -20.68 16.59
CA SER A 143 5.54 -21.48 16.19
C SER A 143 6.78 -21.13 17.03
N LYS A 144 7.63 -22.14 17.31
CA LYS A 144 8.94 -21.99 17.93
C LYS A 144 9.96 -21.20 17.07
N ASN A 145 9.64 -20.95 15.80
CA ASN A 145 10.51 -20.24 14.86
C ASN A 145 10.23 -18.72 14.83
N ILE A 146 9.46 -18.19 15.78
CA ILE A 146 9.22 -16.74 15.92
C ILE A 146 9.94 -16.25 17.15
N TRP A 147 10.83 -15.27 16.98
CA TRP A 147 11.49 -14.54 18.05
C TRP A 147 10.97 -13.10 18.10
N ILE A 148 10.84 -12.57 19.31
CA ILE A 148 10.46 -11.18 19.57
C ILE A 148 11.61 -10.50 20.30
N LEU A 149 11.89 -9.27 19.92
CA LEU A 149 12.84 -8.39 20.57
C LEU A 149 12.23 -6.99 20.70
N SER A 150 12.12 -6.48 21.93
CA SER A 150 11.69 -5.10 22.18
C SER A 150 12.93 -4.23 22.42
N THR A 151 13.29 -3.42 21.43
CA THR A 151 14.43 -2.51 21.48
C THR A 151 14.35 -1.42 20.42
N ASN A 152 14.94 -0.26 20.72
CA ASN A 152 15.09 0.84 19.77
C ASN A 152 16.52 0.91 19.19
N SER A 153 17.44 0.08 19.70
CA SER A 153 18.82 0.03 19.22
C SER A 153 18.92 -0.89 18.00
N MET A 154 19.26 -0.31 16.85
CA MET A 154 19.50 -1.08 15.62
C MET A 154 20.78 -1.93 15.74
N ASP A 155 21.77 -1.48 16.52
CA ASP A 155 22.99 -2.26 16.80
C ASP A 155 22.67 -3.57 17.53
N LEU A 156 21.80 -3.50 18.57
CA LEU A 156 21.34 -4.68 19.29
C LEU A 156 20.47 -5.59 18.40
N ALA A 157 19.59 -5.00 17.61
CA ALA A 157 18.78 -5.75 16.66
C ALA A 157 19.64 -6.54 15.67
N GLU A 158 20.69 -5.93 15.10
CA GLU A 158 21.63 -6.61 14.21
C GLU A 158 22.30 -7.82 14.87
N ILE A 159 22.78 -7.66 16.12
CA ILE A 159 23.42 -8.74 16.87
C ILE A 159 22.47 -9.92 17.05
N GLU A 160 21.24 -9.70 17.49
CA GLU A 160 20.26 -10.77 17.71
C GLU A 160 19.74 -11.38 16.39
N ILE A 161 19.56 -10.60 15.31
CA ILE A 161 19.22 -11.09 13.98
C ILE A 161 20.27 -12.09 13.49
N LYS A 162 21.55 -11.76 13.62
CA LYS A 162 22.67 -12.64 13.25
C LYS A 162 22.74 -13.88 14.14
N LYS A 163 22.63 -13.69 15.46
CA LYS A 163 22.69 -14.78 16.46
C LYS A 163 21.56 -15.81 16.30
N LYS A 164 20.35 -15.36 15.98
CA LYS A 164 19.22 -16.27 15.72
C LYS A 164 19.21 -16.80 14.29
N ASP A 165 20.08 -16.28 13.46
CA ASP A 165 20.16 -16.64 12.04
C ASP A 165 18.82 -16.49 11.33
N ALA A 166 18.15 -15.33 11.53
CA ALA A 166 16.83 -15.05 11.01
C ALA A 166 16.80 -15.02 9.47
N ASP A 167 15.76 -15.56 8.86
CA ASP A 167 15.50 -15.54 7.42
C ASP A 167 14.65 -14.32 7.04
N ILE A 168 13.67 -14.00 7.90
CA ILE A 168 12.75 -12.89 7.72
C ILE A 168 12.81 -12.00 8.96
N VAL A 169 12.93 -10.70 8.74
CA VAL A 169 13.01 -9.70 9.81
C VAL A 169 11.91 -8.66 9.63
N ILE A 170 11.14 -8.43 10.68
CA ILE A 170 10.12 -7.39 10.75
C ILE A 170 10.59 -6.32 11.73
N LEU A 171 10.54 -5.05 11.33
CA LEU A 171 10.88 -3.90 12.18
C LEU A 171 9.67 -2.97 12.32
N ASP A 172 9.15 -2.87 13.53
CA ASP A 172 7.93 -2.09 13.86
C ASP A 172 8.24 -1.03 14.93
N SER A 173 8.43 0.25 14.59
CA SER A 173 8.49 0.90 13.29
C SER A 173 9.90 1.46 13.01
N ILE A 174 10.28 1.63 11.75
CA ILE A 174 11.64 2.10 11.38
C ILE A 174 11.98 3.47 11.98
N GLN A 175 10.97 4.31 12.25
CA GLN A 175 11.18 5.64 12.83
C GLN A 175 11.61 5.60 14.31
N THR A 176 11.42 4.49 14.99
CA THR A 176 11.74 4.37 16.42
C THR A 176 13.16 3.85 16.68
N PHE A 177 13.87 3.45 15.62
CA PHE A 177 15.22 2.92 15.75
C PHE A 177 16.28 4.00 15.67
N PHE A 178 17.45 3.70 16.28
CA PHE A 178 18.64 4.53 16.20
C PHE A 178 19.89 3.66 16.15
N LEU A 179 20.95 4.23 15.57
CA LEU A 179 22.33 3.73 15.56
C LEU A 179 23.18 4.62 16.47
N ASN A 180 23.99 4.00 17.33
CA ASN A 180 24.81 4.74 18.30
C ASN A 180 25.93 5.59 17.66
N GLU A 181 26.30 5.30 16.42
CA GLU A 181 27.35 6.05 15.70
C GLU A 181 26.89 7.44 15.24
N PHE A 182 25.58 7.74 15.26
CA PHE A 182 25.02 9.02 14.86
C PHE A 182 24.48 9.80 16.04
N ASP A 183 24.97 11.01 16.29
CA ASP A 183 24.56 11.90 17.39
C ASP A 183 23.14 12.50 17.23
N ASN A 184 22.43 12.15 16.16
CA ASN A 184 21.09 12.65 15.86
C ASN A 184 20.05 12.01 16.78
N LYS A 185 18.99 12.75 17.11
CA LYS A 185 17.87 12.22 17.91
C LYS A 185 17.19 11.05 17.20
N GLN A 186 16.74 10.06 17.96
CA GLN A 186 15.82 9.02 17.53
C GLN A 186 14.63 9.63 16.78
N GLY A 187 14.20 9.00 15.68
CA GLY A 187 13.11 9.48 14.82
C GLY A 187 13.50 10.65 13.91
N SER A 188 14.72 11.14 13.95
CA SER A 188 15.20 12.11 12.97
C SER A 188 15.34 11.47 11.58
N PRO A 189 15.21 12.25 10.49
CA PRO A 189 15.39 11.71 9.13
C PRO A 189 16.70 11.01 8.92
N THR A 190 17.79 11.52 9.50
CA THR A 190 19.14 10.90 9.42
C THR A 190 19.13 9.51 10.05
N GLN A 191 18.70 9.38 11.31
CA GLN A 191 18.64 8.09 12.00
C GLN A 191 17.75 7.08 11.24
N THR A 192 16.59 7.51 10.79
CA THR A 192 15.67 6.64 10.04
C THR A 192 16.28 6.13 8.73
N ILE A 193 16.98 7.00 7.98
CA ILE A 193 17.65 6.62 6.73
C ILE A 193 18.82 5.65 7.01
N GLU A 194 19.64 5.93 8.02
CA GLU A 194 20.79 5.09 8.33
C GLU A 194 20.38 3.73 8.90
N CYS A 195 19.33 3.67 9.72
CA CYS A 195 18.72 2.39 10.13
C CYS A 195 18.18 1.59 8.93
N ALA A 196 17.56 2.26 7.96
CA ALA A 196 17.08 1.61 6.74
C ALA A 196 18.23 1.12 5.84
N ASN A 197 19.32 1.89 5.70
CA ASN A 197 20.54 1.47 5.02
C ASN A 197 21.12 0.20 5.68
N LYS A 198 21.11 0.14 7.00
CA LYS A 198 21.56 -1.03 7.75
C LYS A 198 20.72 -2.26 7.45
N CYS A 199 19.38 -2.08 7.31
CA CYS A 199 18.48 -3.16 6.88
C CYS A 199 18.83 -3.65 5.46
N VAL A 200 19.12 -2.73 4.53
CA VAL A 200 19.52 -3.08 3.16
C VAL A 200 20.83 -3.88 3.15
N ASP A 201 21.82 -3.48 3.95
CA ASP A 201 23.10 -4.18 4.07
C ASP A 201 22.92 -5.60 4.65
N LEU A 202 22.06 -5.75 5.66
CA LEU A 202 21.75 -7.05 6.26
C LEU A 202 20.93 -7.94 5.32
N ALA A 203 20.02 -7.36 4.53
CA ALA A 203 19.23 -8.10 3.56
C ALA A 203 20.10 -8.67 2.44
N LYS A 204 21.02 -7.85 1.91
CA LYS A 204 21.88 -8.17 0.75
C LYS A 204 23.21 -8.78 1.13
N ASN A 205 23.40 -9.19 2.39
CA ASN A 205 24.64 -9.82 2.84
C ASN A 205 24.89 -11.12 2.06
N PRO A 206 26.06 -11.27 1.39
CA PRO A 206 26.37 -12.46 0.58
C PRO A 206 26.39 -13.77 1.39
N GLU A 207 26.76 -13.73 2.67
CA GLU A 207 26.80 -14.90 3.54
C GLU A 207 25.42 -15.44 3.87
N LYS A 208 24.44 -14.54 4.05
CA LYS A 208 23.04 -14.87 4.34
C LYS A 208 22.10 -13.79 3.83
N LYS A 209 21.38 -14.08 2.76
CA LYS A 209 20.30 -13.26 2.25
C LYS A 209 19.09 -13.31 3.18
N ARG A 210 18.50 -12.17 3.49
CA ARG A 210 17.33 -12.03 4.38
C ARG A 210 16.27 -11.18 3.75
N ALA A 211 15.01 -11.46 4.04
CA ALA A 211 13.92 -10.56 3.68
C ALA A 211 13.58 -9.65 4.85
N PHE A 212 13.44 -8.36 4.59
CA PHE A 212 13.06 -7.35 5.57
C PHE A 212 11.70 -6.75 5.25
N ILE A 213 10.86 -6.61 6.27
CA ILE A 213 9.61 -5.85 6.21
C ILE A 213 9.68 -4.77 7.30
N MET A 214 9.84 -3.52 6.89
CA MET A 214 9.84 -2.38 7.79
C MET A 214 8.45 -1.77 7.86
N VAL A 215 8.03 -1.33 9.03
CA VAL A 215 6.79 -0.55 9.20
C VAL A 215 7.12 0.93 9.13
N GLY A 216 6.35 1.67 8.33
CA GLY A 216 6.37 3.12 8.27
C GLY A 216 5.04 3.72 8.72
N HIS A 217 5.08 4.89 9.38
CA HIS A 217 3.87 5.63 9.74
C HIS A 217 3.54 6.69 8.69
N MET A 218 2.26 6.79 8.36
CA MET A 218 1.71 7.90 7.57
C MET A 218 1.22 9.02 8.49
N ASN A 219 1.35 10.27 8.04
CA ASN A 219 0.69 11.40 8.67
C ASN A 219 -0.82 11.39 8.34
N LYS A 220 -1.59 12.30 8.97
CA LYS A 220 -3.04 12.42 8.73
C LYS A 220 -3.42 12.78 7.28
N SER A 221 -2.49 13.34 6.51
CA SER A 221 -2.69 13.66 5.08
C SER A 221 -2.47 12.46 4.17
N GLY A 222 -2.12 11.29 4.70
CA GLY A 222 -1.83 10.09 3.90
C GLY A 222 -0.45 10.11 3.24
N GLU A 223 0.40 11.06 3.58
CA GLU A 223 1.78 11.13 3.12
C GLU A 223 2.71 10.49 4.16
N MET A 224 3.72 9.79 3.70
CA MET A 224 4.82 9.35 4.57
C MET A 224 5.62 10.58 5.02
N ALA A 225 5.41 11.02 6.26
CA ALA A 225 6.10 12.18 6.82
C ALA A 225 7.63 11.97 6.77
N GLY A 226 8.32 12.76 5.94
CA GLY A 226 9.78 12.73 5.80
C GLY A 226 10.38 11.51 5.09
N LEU A 227 9.59 10.62 4.51
CA LEU A 227 10.01 9.29 4.09
C LEU A 227 10.08 9.05 2.57
N ARG A 228 9.90 10.06 1.72
CA ARG A 228 10.16 9.92 0.26
C ARG A 228 11.55 9.36 -0.03
N THR A 229 12.53 9.67 0.82
CA THR A 229 13.89 9.12 0.71
C THR A 229 13.93 7.62 0.96
N LEU A 230 13.12 7.09 1.90
CA LEU A 230 13.04 5.64 2.16
C LEU A 230 12.43 4.87 0.98
N GLU A 231 11.48 5.46 0.27
CA GLU A 231 10.91 4.83 -0.92
C GLU A 231 11.97 4.52 -2.00
N HIS A 232 13.02 5.35 -2.08
CA HIS A 232 14.12 5.09 -3.01
C HIS A 232 15.05 3.97 -2.55
N LEU A 233 15.21 3.78 -1.25
CA LEU A 233 16.09 2.77 -0.67
C LEU A 233 15.51 1.36 -0.73
N VAL A 234 14.19 1.23 -0.54
CA VAL A 234 13.52 -0.07 -0.47
C VAL A 234 13.16 -0.62 -1.87
N ASP A 235 12.98 -1.92 -1.93
CA ASP A 235 12.62 -2.61 -3.17
C ASP A 235 11.11 -2.61 -3.42
N THR A 236 10.30 -2.70 -2.35
CA THR A 236 8.84 -2.73 -2.40
C THR A 236 8.24 -1.74 -1.39
N VAL A 237 7.21 -1.01 -1.81
CA VAL A 237 6.41 -0.13 -0.95
C VAL A 237 4.96 -0.63 -0.97
N LEU A 238 4.47 -1.01 0.20
CA LEU A 238 3.12 -1.49 0.43
C LEU A 238 2.33 -0.46 1.23
N VAL A 239 1.11 -0.22 0.81
CA VAL A 239 0.15 0.65 1.51
C VAL A 239 -1.05 -0.20 1.89
N LEU A 240 -1.34 -0.29 3.19
CA LEU A 240 -2.56 -0.89 3.71
C LEU A 240 -3.56 0.26 3.96
N ASP A 241 -4.54 0.38 3.07
CA ASP A 241 -5.61 1.38 3.15
C ASP A 241 -6.87 0.77 3.78
N GLY A 242 -7.62 1.57 4.52
CA GLY A 242 -8.86 1.22 5.18
C GLY A 242 -9.11 2.12 6.37
N GLU A 243 -10.37 2.49 6.57
CA GLU A 243 -10.79 3.30 7.70
C GLU A 243 -11.07 2.39 8.92
N SER A 244 -10.92 2.91 10.14
CA SER A 244 -11.16 2.13 11.37
C SER A 244 -12.61 1.69 11.52
N GLU A 245 -13.54 2.38 10.87
CA GLU A 245 -14.98 2.11 10.92
C GLU A 245 -15.42 1.09 9.86
N ASP A 246 -14.62 0.88 8.82
CA ASP A 246 -14.89 -0.09 7.76
C ASP A 246 -14.14 -1.40 8.04
N ASP A 247 -14.70 -2.54 7.64
CA ASP A 247 -14.01 -3.84 7.73
C ASP A 247 -13.02 -4.04 6.59
N LEU A 248 -13.28 -3.44 5.43
CA LEU A 248 -12.45 -3.62 4.22
C LEU A 248 -11.05 -3.03 4.41
N ARG A 249 -10.04 -3.81 4.01
CA ARG A 249 -8.64 -3.38 3.92
C ARG A 249 -8.09 -3.71 2.55
N LEU A 250 -7.46 -2.73 1.92
CA LEU A 250 -6.82 -2.83 0.62
C LEU A 250 -5.31 -2.77 0.80
N LEU A 251 -4.59 -3.81 0.45
CA LEU A 251 -3.14 -3.84 0.44
C LEU A 251 -2.65 -3.60 -0.99
N THR A 252 -2.01 -2.47 -1.24
CA THR A 252 -1.56 -2.08 -2.59
C THR A 252 -0.05 -1.89 -2.64
N SER A 253 0.61 -2.43 -3.66
CA SER A 253 2.01 -2.12 -3.95
C SER A 253 2.12 -0.86 -4.81
N THR A 254 2.66 0.22 -4.24
CA THR A 254 2.91 1.48 -4.97
C THR A 254 4.27 1.48 -5.65
N LYS A 255 5.22 0.68 -5.16
CA LYS A 255 6.51 0.39 -5.76
C LYS A 255 6.81 -1.09 -5.62
N ASN A 256 7.30 -1.73 -6.70
CA ASN A 256 7.72 -3.12 -6.66
C ASN A 256 8.80 -3.35 -7.74
N ARG A 257 10.05 -3.65 -7.31
CA ARG A 257 11.15 -3.96 -8.23
C ARG A 257 11.10 -5.40 -8.76
N PHE A 258 10.31 -6.26 -8.13
CA PHE A 258 10.24 -7.68 -8.42
C PHE A 258 8.96 -8.10 -9.14
N GLY A 259 8.08 -7.14 -9.44
CA GLY A 259 6.80 -7.42 -10.09
C GLY A 259 6.05 -6.16 -10.50
N PRO A 260 4.83 -6.30 -10.99
CA PRO A 260 4.01 -5.16 -11.38
C PRO A 260 3.66 -4.30 -10.15
N THR A 261 3.49 -3.01 -10.37
CA THR A 261 2.92 -2.08 -9.38
C THR A 261 1.42 -1.99 -9.52
N GLY A 262 0.74 -1.61 -8.45
CA GLY A 262 -0.72 -1.46 -8.44
C GLY A 262 -1.47 -2.78 -8.26
N GLU A 263 -0.78 -3.89 -7.95
CA GLU A 263 -1.46 -5.10 -7.50
C GLU A 263 -2.13 -4.85 -6.15
N VAL A 264 -3.35 -5.38 -6.01
CA VAL A 264 -4.19 -5.16 -4.82
C VAL A 264 -4.57 -6.49 -4.19
N GLY A 265 -4.27 -6.61 -2.90
CA GLY A 265 -4.80 -7.66 -2.02
C GLY A 265 -5.99 -7.14 -1.23
N LEU A 266 -7.01 -7.96 -1.09
CA LEU A 266 -8.26 -7.63 -0.43
C LEU A 266 -8.40 -8.40 0.88
N PHE A 267 -8.66 -7.68 1.96
CA PHE A 267 -8.84 -8.26 3.29
C PHE A 267 -10.05 -7.65 4.00
N SER A 268 -10.63 -8.42 4.89
CA SER A 268 -11.62 -7.96 5.87
C SER A 268 -11.02 -8.00 7.27
N MET A 269 -11.15 -6.93 8.04
CA MET A 269 -10.74 -6.88 9.44
C MET A 269 -11.84 -7.51 10.30
N GLN A 270 -11.49 -8.58 11.02
CA GLN A 270 -12.38 -9.29 11.92
C GLN A 270 -11.75 -9.41 13.32
N GLU A 271 -12.45 -10.01 14.26
CA GLU A 271 -11.94 -10.21 15.62
C GLU A 271 -10.69 -11.08 15.65
N GLU A 272 -10.62 -12.08 14.76
CA GLU A 272 -9.52 -13.02 14.57
C GLU A 272 -8.34 -12.42 13.78
N GLY A 273 -8.47 -11.18 13.28
CA GLY A 273 -7.46 -10.50 12.48
C GLY A 273 -7.91 -10.17 11.06
N LEU A 274 -6.94 -10.11 10.14
CA LEU A 274 -7.20 -9.86 8.73
C LEU A 274 -7.49 -11.19 8.01
N ILE A 275 -8.68 -11.26 7.41
CA ILE A 275 -9.15 -12.40 6.62
C ILE A 275 -9.13 -12.02 5.15
N GLU A 276 -8.63 -12.90 4.29
CA GLU A 276 -8.58 -12.65 2.85
C GLU A 276 -9.96 -12.70 2.20
N ILE A 277 -10.23 -11.75 1.32
CA ILE A 277 -11.43 -11.76 0.46
C ILE A 277 -11.06 -12.46 -0.85
N ILE A 278 -11.19 -13.79 -0.86
CA ILE A 278 -10.82 -14.64 -2.00
C ILE A 278 -11.78 -14.41 -3.16
N ASN A 279 -13.08 -14.28 -2.86
CA ASN A 279 -14.15 -14.03 -3.84
C ASN A 279 -14.71 -12.61 -3.70
N PRO A 280 -14.14 -11.61 -4.38
CA PRO A 280 -14.62 -10.24 -4.30
C PRO A 280 -16.09 -10.08 -4.70
N SER A 281 -16.56 -10.87 -5.67
CA SER A 281 -17.97 -10.82 -6.09
C SER A 281 -18.94 -11.13 -4.96
N GLU A 282 -18.66 -12.15 -4.14
CA GLU A 282 -19.48 -12.50 -2.98
C GLU A 282 -19.43 -11.43 -1.87
N TYR A 283 -18.36 -10.68 -1.80
CA TYR A 283 -18.20 -9.62 -0.81
C TYR A 283 -18.86 -8.30 -1.21
N PHE A 284 -18.80 -7.94 -2.52
CA PHE A 284 -19.27 -6.65 -3.03
C PHE A 284 -20.63 -6.70 -3.73
N ILE A 285 -21.20 -7.88 -3.93
CA ILE A 285 -22.51 -8.07 -4.58
C ILE A 285 -23.40 -8.87 -3.65
N THR A 286 -24.58 -8.35 -3.40
CA THR A 286 -25.60 -9.07 -2.62
C THR A 286 -26.28 -10.12 -3.49
N GLU A 287 -26.19 -11.40 -3.11
CA GLU A 287 -26.91 -12.45 -3.79
C GLU A 287 -28.43 -12.29 -3.60
N ARG A 288 -29.17 -12.29 -4.73
CA ARG A 288 -30.63 -12.15 -4.76
C ARG A 288 -31.20 -12.95 -5.92
N ASP A 289 -32.36 -13.54 -5.70
CA ASP A 289 -33.09 -14.31 -6.74
C ASP A 289 -33.71 -13.41 -7.81
N SER A 290 -33.99 -12.14 -7.48
CA SER A 290 -34.61 -11.18 -8.38
C SER A 290 -33.98 -9.79 -8.23
N GLY A 291 -34.13 -8.96 -9.25
CA GLY A 291 -33.75 -7.55 -9.17
C GLY A 291 -34.55 -6.81 -8.09
N ILE A 292 -33.94 -5.82 -7.48
CA ILE A 292 -34.56 -4.93 -6.49
C ILE A 292 -34.47 -3.48 -6.97
N GLU A 293 -35.43 -2.65 -6.54
CA GLU A 293 -35.37 -1.21 -6.82
C GLU A 293 -34.23 -0.54 -6.08
N GLY A 294 -33.59 0.41 -6.74
CA GLY A 294 -32.50 1.18 -6.15
C GLY A 294 -31.12 0.50 -6.19
N SER A 295 -31.00 -0.67 -6.81
CA SER A 295 -29.71 -1.36 -6.98
C SER A 295 -29.28 -1.42 -8.45
N ALA A 296 -27.98 -1.23 -8.71
CA ALA A 296 -27.37 -1.44 -10.02
C ALA A 296 -25.91 -1.88 -9.88
N ILE A 297 -25.46 -2.73 -10.78
CA ILE A 297 -24.11 -3.32 -10.75
C ILE A 297 -23.23 -2.65 -11.79
N SER A 298 -21.96 -2.44 -11.42
CA SER A 298 -20.87 -2.00 -12.31
C SER A 298 -19.62 -2.82 -12.11
N VAL A 299 -18.61 -2.56 -12.94
CA VAL A 299 -17.25 -3.07 -12.75
C VAL A 299 -16.29 -1.89 -12.66
N MET A 300 -15.60 -1.79 -11.54
CA MET A 300 -14.60 -0.79 -11.24
C MET A 300 -13.20 -1.40 -11.31
N LYS A 301 -12.22 -0.60 -11.68
CA LYS A 301 -10.81 -0.98 -11.57
C LYS A 301 -10.24 -0.46 -10.28
N GLU A 302 -9.72 -1.37 -9.44
CA GLU A 302 -8.95 -1.02 -8.26
C GLU A 302 -7.53 -1.62 -8.43
N GLY A 303 -6.55 -0.74 -8.60
CA GLY A 303 -5.20 -1.14 -8.97
C GLY A 303 -5.17 -1.92 -10.30
N SER A 304 -4.71 -3.17 -10.27
CA SER A 304 -4.71 -4.07 -11.43
C SER A 304 -6.01 -4.88 -11.56
N ARG A 305 -6.84 -4.96 -10.51
CA ARG A 305 -8.05 -5.81 -10.47
C ARG A 305 -9.28 -5.11 -11.04
N LEU A 306 -10.12 -5.91 -11.64
CA LEU A 306 -11.48 -5.54 -11.99
C LEU A 306 -12.40 -6.11 -10.89
N LEU A 307 -13.07 -5.22 -10.17
CA LEU A 307 -13.98 -5.57 -9.09
C LEU A 307 -15.39 -5.23 -9.50
N GLU A 308 -16.30 -6.18 -9.32
CA GLU A 308 -17.71 -5.91 -9.39
C GLU A 308 -18.12 -5.09 -8.17
N ILE A 309 -19.00 -4.15 -8.38
CA ILE A 309 -19.51 -3.28 -7.33
C ILE A 309 -21.00 -3.10 -7.48
N GLU A 310 -21.75 -3.34 -6.43
CA GLU A 310 -23.16 -3.01 -6.34
C GLU A 310 -23.34 -1.61 -5.76
N ILE A 311 -24.11 -0.78 -6.45
CA ILE A 311 -24.48 0.56 -6.01
C ILE A 311 -25.93 0.52 -5.55
N GLU A 312 -26.16 0.86 -4.30
CA GLU A 312 -27.47 1.01 -3.70
C GLU A 312 -27.83 2.49 -3.58
N SER A 313 -29.04 2.84 -3.97
CA SER A 313 -29.57 4.20 -3.88
C SER A 313 -30.95 4.20 -3.21
N LEU A 314 -31.15 5.14 -2.33
CA LEU A 314 -32.44 5.42 -1.72
C LEU A 314 -32.87 6.85 -2.10
N VAL A 315 -34.01 6.95 -2.77
CA VAL A 315 -34.63 8.22 -3.12
C VAL A 315 -35.96 8.37 -2.35
N SER A 316 -36.12 9.50 -1.68
CA SER A 316 -37.31 9.78 -0.89
C SER A 316 -37.66 11.26 -0.92
N LYS A 317 -38.95 11.58 -0.82
CA LYS A 317 -39.43 12.97 -0.76
C LYS A 317 -38.76 13.72 0.39
N SER A 318 -38.25 14.91 0.12
CA SER A 318 -37.73 15.82 1.16
C SER A 318 -38.85 16.65 1.77
N PHE A 319 -38.86 16.73 3.09
CA PHE A 319 -39.72 17.66 3.85
C PHE A 319 -38.98 18.94 4.22
N MET A 320 -37.68 19.02 3.87
CA MET A 320 -36.83 20.17 4.14
C MET A 320 -36.68 21.04 2.89
N PRO A 321 -36.46 22.37 3.03
CA PRO A 321 -36.24 23.28 1.89
C PRO A 321 -35.06 22.87 1.02
N TYR A 322 -34.07 22.20 1.62
CA TYR A 322 -32.87 21.71 0.95
C TYR A 322 -32.79 20.19 1.08
N PRO A 323 -33.03 19.43 -0.01
CA PRO A 323 -32.91 17.98 0.00
C PRO A 323 -31.52 17.51 0.39
N GLN A 324 -31.46 16.44 1.17
CA GLN A 324 -30.21 15.82 1.56
C GLN A 324 -29.66 14.97 0.41
N ARG A 325 -28.36 15.13 0.16
CA ARG A 325 -27.63 14.35 -0.84
C ARG A 325 -26.40 13.78 -0.19
N ILE A 326 -26.43 12.48 0.07
CA ILE A 326 -25.42 11.76 0.83
C ILE A 326 -24.80 10.71 -0.06
N GLY A 327 -23.49 10.81 -0.28
CA GLY A 327 -22.70 9.80 -0.97
C GLY A 327 -21.70 9.19 0.00
N ASP A 328 -22.03 8.05 0.61
CA ASP A 328 -21.12 7.36 1.52
C ASP A 328 -19.83 6.92 0.81
N SER A 329 -19.98 6.43 -0.42
CA SER A 329 -18.86 5.94 -1.24
C SER A 329 -18.40 6.93 -2.32
N LEU A 330 -19.03 8.09 -2.45
CA LEU A 330 -18.80 9.09 -3.51
C LEU A 330 -18.75 10.50 -2.91
N ARG A 331 -17.92 11.38 -3.46
CA ARG A 331 -17.88 12.78 -3.02
C ARG A 331 -19.21 13.48 -3.33
N LYS A 332 -19.63 14.34 -2.43
CA LYS A 332 -20.91 15.08 -2.53
C LYS A 332 -21.03 15.88 -3.84
N ASP A 333 -19.96 16.49 -4.31
CA ASP A 333 -19.96 17.30 -5.55
C ASP A 333 -20.15 16.42 -6.79
N ASP A 334 -19.55 15.23 -6.80
CA ASP A 334 -19.73 14.26 -7.89
C ASP A 334 -21.18 13.76 -7.92
N LEU A 335 -21.77 13.45 -6.76
CA LEU A 335 -23.17 13.05 -6.65
C LEU A 335 -24.11 14.15 -7.15
N ASN A 336 -23.91 15.41 -6.73
CA ASN A 336 -24.70 16.55 -7.19
C ASN A 336 -24.62 16.71 -8.72
N THR A 337 -23.45 16.50 -9.30
CA THR A 337 -23.25 16.55 -10.74
C THR A 337 -24.09 15.48 -11.46
N LEU A 338 -24.03 14.22 -10.98
CA LEU A 338 -24.80 13.11 -11.57
C LEU A 338 -26.32 13.34 -11.45
N ILE A 339 -26.79 13.86 -10.31
CA ILE A 339 -28.20 14.22 -10.10
C ILE A 339 -28.62 15.30 -11.10
N SER A 340 -27.81 16.35 -11.29
CA SER A 340 -28.12 17.42 -12.26
C SER A 340 -28.21 16.89 -13.69
N ILE A 341 -27.33 15.95 -14.07
CA ILE A 341 -27.42 15.31 -15.39
C ILE A 341 -28.71 14.48 -15.52
N LEU A 342 -29.11 13.72 -14.48
CA LEU A 342 -30.38 12.97 -14.50
C LEU A 342 -31.59 13.88 -14.69
N GLN A 343 -31.60 15.00 -13.99
CA GLN A 343 -32.71 15.98 -14.11
C GLN A 343 -32.76 16.58 -15.52
N GLU A 344 -31.66 17.16 -15.98
CA GLU A 344 -31.67 17.96 -17.22
C GLU A 344 -31.62 17.13 -18.51
N ARG A 345 -31.04 15.92 -18.47
CA ARG A 345 -30.81 15.10 -19.67
C ARG A 345 -31.68 13.85 -19.76
N ALA A 346 -32.11 13.34 -18.61
CA ALA A 346 -32.97 12.14 -18.58
C ALA A 346 -34.41 12.39 -18.15
N GLY A 347 -34.73 13.60 -17.63
CA GLY A 347 -36.09 13.97 -17.21
C GLY A 347 -36.53 13.33 -15.89
N ILE A 348 -35.57 12.90 -15.06
CA ILE A 348 -35.83 12.37 -13.71
C ILE A 348 -35.87 13.55 -12.74
N ASN A 349 -37.04 13.91 -12.23
CA ASN A 349 -37.20 15.09 -11.35
C ASN A 349 -36.77 14.77 -9.91
N LEU A 350 -35.57 15.17 -9.53
CA LEU A 350 -34.98 14.98 -8.19
C LEU A 350 -34.87 16.29 -7.40
N PHE A 351 -35.58 17.35 -7.81
CA PHE A 351 -35.45 18.70 -7.23
C PHE A 351 -35.77 18.70 -5.73
N ASP A 352 -36.82 18.04 -5.31
CA ASP A 352 -37.29 17.96 -3.95
C ASP A 352 -37.14 16.53 -3.34
N GLU A 353 -36.17 15.77 -3.86
CA GLU A 353 -35.92 14.40 -3.40
C GLU A 353 -34.57 14.32 -2.66
N ASN A 354 -34.59 13.67 -1.49
CA ASN A 354 -33.37 13.20 -0.84
C ASN A 354 -32.79 12.05 -1.65
N VAL A 355 -31.47 12.05 -1.80
CA VAL A 355 -30.75 10.98 -2.51
C VAL A 355 -29.60 10.50 -1.63
N ILE A 356 -29.64 9.23 -1.26
CA ILE A 356 -28.57 8.55 -0.50
C ILE A 356 -28.02 7.45 -1.38
N ILE A 357 -26.71 7.37 -1.53
CA ILE A 357 -26.04 6.27 -2.24
C ILE A 357 -24.99 5.62 -1.37
N LYS A 358 -24.84 4.32 -1.54
CA LYS A 358 -23.82 3.50 -0.90
C LYS A 358 -23.30 2.46 -1.89
N ALA A 359 -22.02 2.14 -1.82
CA ALA A 359 -21.46 0.96 -2.47
C ALA A 359 -21.38 -0.18 -1.44
N THR A 360 -21.83 -1.36 -1.83
CA THR A 360 -21.77 -2.55 -0.97
C THR A 360 -20.31 -2.89 -0.65
N GLY A 361 -20.04 -3.32 0.59
CA GLY A 361 -18.70 -3.69 1.04
C GLY A 361 -17.74 -2.52 1.32
N GLY A 362 -18.24 -1.26 1.35
CA GLY A 362 -17.45 -0.09 1.79
C GLY A 362 -16.43 0.43 0.77
N LEU A 363 -16.46 -0.03 -0.49
CA LEU A 363 -15.56 0.48 -1.54
C LEU A 363 -15.83 1.96 -1.84
N LYS A 364 -14.76 2.76 -1.87
CA LYS A 364 -14.86 4.16 -2.32
C LYS A 364 -14.80 4.23 -3.84
N ILE A 365 -15.78 4.88 -4.44
CA ILE A 365 -15.88 5.03 -5.90
C ILE A 365 -14.93 6.13 -6.37
N ARG A 366 -13.85 5.73 -7.03
CA ARG A 366 -12.82 6.66 -7.56
C ARG A 366 -12.81 6.72 -9.08
N GLU A 367 -13.54 5.83 -9.74
CA GLU A 367 -13.54 5.69 -11.20
C GLU A 367 -14.88 6.10 -11.80
N GLN A 368 -14.82 6.94 -12.84
CA GLN A 368 -16.01 7.45 -13.54
C GLN A 368 -16.77 6.39 -14.37
N SER A 369 -16.17 5.22 -14.59
CA SER A 369 -16.83 4.08 -15.26
C SER A 369 -18.11 3.62 -14.57
N VAL A 370 -18.25 3.89 -13.27
CA VAL A 370 -19.37 3.53 -12.40
C VAL A 370 -20.52 4.53 -12.50
N ASN A 371 -20.31 5.72 -13.09
CA ASN A 371 -21.31 6.80 -13.13
C ASN A 371 -22.66 6.34 -13.71
N LEU A 372 -22.63 5.52 -14.75
CA LEU A 372 -23.86 5.00 -15.34
C LEU A 372 -24.66 4.14 -14.34
N ALA A 373 -23.99 3.25 -13.59
CA ALA A 373 -24.66 2.42 -12.58
C ALA A 373 -25.23 3.26 -11.44
N ILE A 374 -24.51 4.29 -10.97
CA ILE A 374 -25.02 5.25 -9.96
C ILE A 374 -26.30 5.90 -10.46
N MET A 375 -26.30 6.39 -11.69
CA MET A 375 -27.47 7.05 -12.25
C MET A 375 -28.66 6.09 -12.45
N ILE A 376 -28.42 4.85 -12.84
CA ILE A 376 -29.44 3.83 -12.99
C ILE A 376 -30.00 3.39 -11.64
N SER A 377 -29.17 3.23 -10.60
CA SER A 377 -29.65 2.91 -9.25
C SER A 377 -30.56 4.03 -8.69
N ILE A 378 -30.19 5.30 -8.88
CA ILE A 378 -31.03 6.46 -8.51
C ILE A 378 -32.34 6.45 -9.29
N ALA A 379 -32.29 6.25 -10.61
CA ALA A 379 -33.48 6.21 -11.45
C ALA A 379 -34.37 5.03 -11.08
N SER A 380 -33.82 3.87 -10.78
CA SER A 380 -34.54 2.67 -10.30
C SER A 380 -35.30 2.95 -9.00
N SER A 381 -34.63 3.55 -8.01
CA SER A 381 -35.25 3.93 -6.73
C SER A 381 -36.35 4.97 -6.91
N TYR A 382 -36.13 6.00 -7.73
CA TYR A 382 -37.12 7.05 -8.01
C TYR A 382 -38.34 6.51 -8.72
N LEU A 383 -38.14 5.68 -9.75
CA LEU A 383 -39.21 5.10 -10.56
C LEU A 383 -39.90 3.89 -9.89
N LYS A 384 -39.33 3.40 -8.78
CA LYS A 384 -39.77 2.18 -8.08
C LYS A 384 -39.83 0.97 -9.00
N LYS A 385 -38.84 0.83 -9.85
CA LYS A 385 -38.72 -0.27 -10.82
C LYS A 385 -37.38 -0.99 -10.59
N PRO A 386 -37.42 -2.32 -10.40
CA PRO A 386 -36.20 -3.08 -10.21
C PRO A 386 -35.33 -3.15 -11.48
N VAL A 387 -34.04 -3.32 -11.29
CA VAL A 387 -33.09 -3.66 -12.34
C VAL A 387 -32.73 -5.14 -12.22
N ASP A 388 -32.63 -5.82 -13.36
CA ASP A 388 -32.18 -7.21 -13.39
C ASP A 388 -30.76 -7.36 -12.85
N ASN A 389 -30.58 -8.24 -11.85
CA ASN A 389 -29.31 -8.51 -11.16
C ASN A 389 -28.23 -9.16 -12.06
N LYS A 390 -28.55 -9.60 -13.27
CA LYS A 390 -27.59 -10.07 -14.28
C LYS A 390 -27.25 -9.01 -15.33
N THR A 391 -27.63 -7.75 -15.06
CA THR A 391 -27.37 -6.60 -15.93
C THR A 391 -26.37 -5.65 -15.32
N VAL A 392 -25.35 -5.25 -16.09
CA VAL A 392 -24.25 -4.39 -15.62
C VAL A 392 -24.21 -3.10 -16.45
N PHE A 393 -23.81 -1.99 -15.80
CA PHE A 393 -23.75 -0.66 -16.39
C PHE A 393 -22.36 -0.07 -16.28
N ILE A 394 -21.68 0.17 -17.42
CA ILE A 394 -20.28 0.62 -17.46
C ILE A 394 -20.15 1.77 -18.45
N ALA A 395 -20.19 2.99 -17.98
CA ALA A 395 -19.86 4.17 -18.78
C ALA A 395 -19.55 5.38 -17.89
N GLU A 396 -18.66 6.24 -18.34
CA GLU A 396 -18.61 7.63 -17.88
C GLU A 396 -19.80 8.37 -18.53
N VAL A 397 -20.49 9.20 -17.77
CA VAL A 397 -21.58 10.03 -18.27
C VAL A 397 -21.15 11.49 -18.26
N GLY A 398 -21.08 12.11 -19.45
CA GLY A 398 -20.73 13.51 -19.58
C GLY A 398 -21.89 14.45 -19.20
N LEU A 399 -21.59 15.75 -18.98
CA LEU A 399 -22.56 16.79 -18.63
C LEU A 399 -23.67 16.95 -19.70
N THR A 400 -23.41 16.55 -20.93
CA THR A 400 -24.37 16.51 -22.02
C THR A 400 -25.31 15.30 -21.98
N GLY A 401 -25.09 14.37 -21.03
CA GLY A 401 -25.82 13.11 -20.93
C GLY A 401 -25.29 12.00 -21.85
N GLU A 402 -24.23 12.26 -22.61
CA GLU A 402 -23.60 11.26 -23.51
C GLU A 402 -22.81 10.24 -22.73
N LEU A 403 -22.88 8.97 -23.16
CA LEU A 403 -22.08 7.90 -22.62
C LEU A 403 -20.73 7.83 -23.33
N LYS A 404 -19.66 7.93 -22.55
CA LYS A 404 -18.30 7.88 -23.02
C LYS A 404 -17.68 6.49 -22.86
N LYS A 405 -16.70 6.21 -23.73
CA LYS A 405 -15.92 4.97 -23.69
C LYS A 405 -15.08 4.91 -22.40
N VAL A 406 -15.05 3.73 -21.77
CA VAL A 406 -14.27 3.44 -20.57
C VAL A 406 -12.96 2.72 -20.96
N PRO A 407 -11.83 3.01 -20.27
CA PRO A 407 -10.60 2.26 -20.47
C PRO A 407 -10.78 0.75 -20.19
N GLN A 408 -10.04 -0.07 -20.90
CA GLN A 408 -10.03 -1.54 -20.74
C GLN A 408 -11.41 -2.21 -20.83
N ILE A 409 -12.36 -1.63 -21.59
CA ILE A 409 -13.71 -2.15 -21.71
C ILE A 409 -13.78 -3.62 -22.15
N LYS A 410 -12.88 -4.07 -23.04
CA LYS A 410 -12.81 -5.48 -23.48
C LYS A 410 -12.51 -6.44 -22.33
N SER A 411 -11.58 -6.08 -21.44
CA SER A 411 -11.23 -6.89 -20.26
C SER A 411 -12.39 -6.95 -19.28
N ARG A 412 -13.10 -5.83 -19.06
CA ARG A 412 -14.28 -5.76 -18.19
C ARG A 412 -15.40 -6.66 -18.72
N LEU A 413 -15.67 -6.63 -20.00
CA LEU A 413 -16.72 -7.45 -20.62
C LEU A 413 -16.39 -8.95 -20.59
N LYS A 414 -15.12 -9.33 -20.78
CA LYS A 414 -14.66 -10.72 -20.65
C LYS A 414 -14.85 -11.23 -19.21
N GLU A 415 -14.53 -10.40 -18.23
CA GLU A 415 -14.71 -10.74 -16.82
C GLU A 415 -16.20 -10.90 -16.49
N LEU A 416 -17.06 -10.00 -16.95
CA LEU A 416 -18.52 -10.11 -16.78
C LEU A 416 -19.10 -11.39 -17.40
N GLU A 417 -18.66 -11.74 -18.59
CA GLU A 417 -19.08 -12.99 -19.23
C GLU A 417 -18.63 -14.22 -18.43
N ARG A 418 -17.41 -14.20 -17.91
CA ARG A 418 -16.85 -15.26 -17.04
C ARG A 418 -17.68 -15.44 -15.75
N LEU A 419 -18.12 -14.32 -15.17
CA LEU A 419 -18.93 -14.28 -13.94
C LEU A 419 -20.42 -14.55 -14.17
N GLY A 420 -20.82 -14.78 -15.44
CA GLY A 420 -22.16 -15.22 -15.79
C GLY A 420 -23.22 -14.12 -15.92
N TYR A 421 -22.80 -12.86 -16.05
CA TYR A 421 -23.72 -11.76 -16.38
C TYR A 421 -24.31 -11.97 -17.77
N LYS A 422 -25.52 -11.46 -17.99
CA LYS A 422 -26.28 -11.66 -19.22
C LYS A 422 -26.35 -10.43 -20.10
N LYS A 423 -26.28 -9.23 -19.51
CA LYS A 423 -26.41 -7.98 -20.24
C LYS A 423 -25.45 -6.91 -19.73
N ALA A 424 -24.85 -6.15 -20.64
CA ALA A 424 -24.00 -5.02 -20.30
C ALA A 424 -24.39 -3.78 -21.12
N TYR A 425 -24.68 -2.67 -20.43
CA TYR A 425 -24.87 -1.36 -21.05
C TYR A 425 -23.56 -0.59 -21.02
N ILE A 426 -23.12 -0.13 -22.19
CA ILE A 426 -21.86 0.58 -22.36
C ILE A 426 -22.01 1.79 -23.29
N GLY A 427 -21.07 2.72 -23.21
CA GLY A 427 -20.94 3.79 -24.21
C GLY A 427 -20.49 3.25 -25.57
N LYS A 428 -20.78 3.97 -26.65
CA LYS A 428 -20.35 3.58 -28.00
C LYS A 428 -18.85 3.33 -28.07
N CYS A 429 -18.47 2.15 -28.51
CA CYS A 429 -17.07 1.78 -28.74
C CYS A 429 -16.97 0.70 -29.83
N SER A 430 -15.82 0.62 -30.50
CA SER A 430 -15.60 -0.38 -31.54
C SER A 430 -15.27 -1.75 -30.92
N ILE A 431 -16.30 -2.53 -30.61
CA ILE A 431 -16.19 -3.88 -30.06
C ILE A 431 -16.79 -4.87 -31.03
N ASP A 432 -16.09 -5.97 -31.27
CA ASP A 432 -16.70 -7.11 -31.97
C ASP A 432 -17.57 -7.90 -30.99
N LYS A 433 -18.91 -7.69 -31.08
CA LYS A 433 -19.87 -8.35 -30.20
C LYS A 433 -19.90 -9.88 -30.37
N LYS A 434 -19.37 -10.41 -31.48
CA LYS A 434 -19.32 -11.86 -31.72
C LYS A 434 -18.29 -12.56 -30.81
N GLU A 435 -17.34 -11.83 -30.22
CA GLU A 435 -16.40 -12.36 -29.25
C GLU A 435 -17.11 -12.81 -27.94
N TYR A 436 -18.33 -12.32 -27.66
CA TYR A 436 -19.09 -12.56 -26.44
C TYR A 436 -20.33 -13.40 -26.74
N LYS A 437 -20.31 -14.67 -26.33
CA LYS A 437 -21.38 -15.64 -26.64
C LYS A 437 -22.54 -15.58 -25.66
N ASN A 438 -22.26 -15.30 -24.39
CA ASN A 438 -23.23 -15.37 -23.29
C ASN A 438 -23.58 -14.00 -22.71
N LEU A 439 -23.00 -12.90 -23.22
CA LEU A 439 -23.20 -11.54 -22.76
C LEU A 439 -23.77 -10.67 -23.89
N GLU A 440 -25.02 -10.22 -23.74
CA GLU A 440 -25.62 -9.23 -24.62
C GLU A 440 -25.03 -7.84 -24.36
N ILE A 441 -24.35 -7.26 -25.37
CA ILE A 441 -23.73 -5.94 -25.24
C ILE A 441 -24.64 -4.90 -25.91
N LYS A 442 -25.17 -3.97 -25.10
CA LYS A 442 -25.96 -2.82 -25.52
C LYS A 442 -25.13 -1.54 -25.53
N GLU A 443 -24.75 -1.11 -26.72
CA GLU A 443 -24.07 0.18 -26.91
C GLU A 443 -25.12 1.29 -27.02
N MET A 444 -25.08 2.22 -26.07
CA MET A 444 -25.99 3.35 -25.97
C MET A 444 -25.29 4.69 -26.20
N LYS A 445 -26.03 5.69 -26.68
CA LYS A 445 -25.45 7.02 -26.96
C LYS A 445 -25.52 7.93 -25.74
N ASN A 446 -26.60 7.84 -24.98
CA ASN A 446 -26.89 8.76 -23.88
C ASN A 446 -27.69 8.07 -22.75
N ILE A 447 -27.73 8.72 -21.60
CA ILE A 447 -28.41 8.20 -20.40
C ILE A 447 -29.92 8.03 -20.60
N LYS A 448 -30.56 8.91 -21.40
CA LYS A 448 -32.00 8.83 -21.67
C LYS A 448 -32.37 7.56 -22.41
N GLU A 449 -31.56 7.15 -23.40
CA GLU A 449 -31.75 5.88 -24.12
C GLU A 449 -31.65 4.68 -23.16
N VAL A 450 -30.66 4.68 -22.24
CA VAL A 450 -30.52 3.60 -21.26
C VAL A 450 -31.71 3.50 -20.34
N ILE A 451 -32.16 4.62 -19.75
CA ILE A 451 -33.33 4.67 -18.86
C ILE A 451 -34.58 4.16 -19.59
N SER A 452 -34.78 4.60 -20.83
CA SER A 452 -35.93 4.11 -21.63
C SER A 452 -35.85 2.61 -21.89
N ASP A 453 -34.68 2.05 -22.26
CA ASP A 453 -34.54 0.62 -22.56
C ASP A 453 -34.66 -0.25 -21.29
N VAL A 454 -34.16 0.21 -20.16
CA VAL A 454 -34.17 -0.52 -18.88
C VAL A 454 -35.59 -0.51 -18.26
N PHE A 455 -36.31 0.63 -18.27
CA PHE A 455 -37.52 0.82 -17.50
C PHE A 455 -38.82 0.91 -18.34
N SER A 456 -38.74 0.80 -19.67
CA SER A 456 -39.94 0.87 -20.58
C SER A 456 -40.74 -0.42 -20.65
N LYS A 457 -40.45 -1.43 -19.83
CA LYS A 457 -41.18 -2.68 -19.74
C LYS A 457 -42.18 -2.65 -18.61
#